data_137afd302b1a0e189678466c5ed8094a
#
_entry.id   137afd302b1a0e189678466c5ed8094a
#
_cell.length_a   1.000
_cell.length_b   1.000
_cell.length_c   1.000
_cell.angle_alpha   90.00
_cell.angle_beta   90.00
_cell.angle_gamma   90.00
#
_symmetry.space_group_name_H-M   'P 1'
#
loop_
_entity.id
_entity.type
_entity.pdbx_description
1 polymer ?
#
loop_
_entity_poly.entity_id
_entity_poly.type
_entity_poly.pdbx_seq_one_letter_code
_entity_poly.pdbx_strand_id
1 'polypeptide(L)'
;MVTKLWSVLLVLSSLFTAALLSATSGRHGDAPFNDRFLNQVLERAKTWTPDTSFEAGIRFSTFRNLDGIYQSQLDFTLPTKRHHTIEEVHIPKQFDAREKWPYCRSIAVIRNQGTCGSCWAVAAVSVMSDRLCIHSQGRLDVDLAAEDLMACCKDCGNGCNGGFLDGSSFQYWVDVGLVSGAPFNSTEGCKPYPFKPCEYPFKNCHKEETPRCSHHCVHGFDGRYRTNKFFGRVAYKIPNDERMIQVEIMTNGPVEAGFTVYEDLFLYRSGVYKHVVGKQVGKHAIRIIGWGKEQGLPYWLIANSYGPAWGEKGYLKMLRGSNHLGIENTVIAGLPKV
;
A
#
# COMPACT_ATOMS: atom_id res chain seq x y z
N MET A 1 -83.41 -48.11 12.51
CA MET A 1 -83.44 -47.59 11.18
C MET A 1 -82.73 -46.19 11.25
N VAL A 2 -81.69 -46.09 10.55
CA VAL A 2 -80.62 -45.04 10.72
C VAL A 2 -80.93 -43.89 9.77
N THR A 3 -81.00 -42.67 10.25
CA THR A 3 -80.94 -41.46 9.40
C THR A 3 -79.66 -40.66 9.73
N LYS A 4 -78.83 -40.56 8.74
CA LYS A 4 -77.59 -39.77 8.80
C LYS A 4 -77.86 -38.29 8.56
N LEU A 5 -77.51 -37.44 9.56
CA LEU A 5 -77.37 -36.01 9.36
C LEU A 5 -76.00 -35.71 8.71
N TRP A 6 -76.00 -34.95 7.64
CA TRP A 6 -74.83 -34.36 7.06
C TRP A 6 -74.65 -32.95 7.58
N SER A 7 -73.55 -32.73 8.29
CA SER A 7 -73.14 -31.38 8.71
C SER A 7 -72.18 -30.84 7.70
N VAL A 8 -72.51 -29.75 7.05
CA VAL A 8 -71.65 -28.98 6.13
C VAL A 8 -70.77 -28.11 6.99
N LEU A 9 -69.46 -28.39 6.98
CA LEU A 9 -68.42 -27.51 7.54
C LEU A 9 -67.93 -26.58 6.41
N LEU A 10 -68.25 -25.29 6.54
CA LEU A 10 -67.68 -24.22 5.78
C LEU A 10 -66.24 -23.95 6.31
N VAL A 11 -65.26 -24.30 5.53
CA VAL A 11 -63.85 -23.93 5.76
C VAL A 11 -63.60 -22.58 5.11
N LEU A 12 -63.50 -21.54 5.91
CA LEU A 12 -63.01 -20.23 5.51
C LEU A 12 -61.50 -20.34 5.33
N SER A 13 -61.02 -20.40 4.11
CA SER A 13 -59.60 -20.28 3.79
C SER A 13 -59.20 -18.80 3.82
N SER A 14 -58.61 -18.38 4.90
CA SER A 14 -57.86 -17.11 4.98
C SER A 14 -56.58 -17.22 4.19
N LEU A 15 -56.52 -16.58 3.03
CA LEU A 15 -55.33 -16.35 2.24
C LEU A 15 -54.41 -15.40 3.00
N PHE A 16 -53.47 -15.96 3.74
CA PHE A 16 -52.30 -15.22 4.19
C PHE A 16 -51.35 -15.07 2.98
N THR A 17 -51.41 -13.92 2.33
CA THR A 17 -50.33 -13.47 1.43
C THR A 17 -49.11 -13.16 2.28
N ALA A 18 -48.22 -14.13 2.41
CA ALA A 18 -46.88 -13.92 2.89
C ALA A 18 -46.14 -13.08 1.84
N ALA A 19 -46.06 -11.77 2.06
CA ALA A 19 -45.11 -10.91 1.36
C ALA A 19 -43.70 -11.38 1.73
N LEU A 20 -43.09 -12.15 0.84
CA LEU A 20 -41.66 -12.40 0.86
C LEU A 20 -40.94 -11.03 0.69
N LEU A 21 -40.64 -10.38 1.79
CA LEU A 21 -39.61 -9.39 1.85
C LEU A 21 -38.31 -10.11 1.49
N SER A 22 -37.98 -10.10 0.21
CA SER A 22 -36.64 -10.37 -0.27
C SER A 22 -35.73 -9.34 0.40
N ALA A 23 -35.12 -9.72 1.52
CA ALA A 23 -33.98 -9.00 2.06
C ALA A 23 -32.87 -9.13 1.02
N THR A 24 -32.83 -8.19 0.09
CA THR A 24 -31.62 -7.92 -0.68
C THR A 24 -30.56 -7.57 0.36
N SER A 25 -29.69 -8.52 0.67
CA SER A 25 -28.43 -8.31 1.31
C SER A 25 -27.64 -7.34 0.41
N GLY A 26 -27.98 -6.07 0.52
CA GLY A 26 -27.23 -4.99 -0.10
C GLY A 26 -25.82 -5.13 0.41
N ARG A 27 -24.87 -5.40 -0.49
CA ARG A 27 -23.45 -5.34 -0.18
C ARG A 27 -23.16 -3.93 0.35
N HIS A 28 -23.19 -3.80 1.68
CA HIS A 28 -22.86 -2.57 2.39
C HIS A 28 -21.40 -2.26 2.11
N GLY A 29 -21.12 -1.42 1.13
CA GLY A 29 -19.76 -0.99 0.87
C GLY A 29 -19.44 -0.44 -0.51
N ASP A 30 -20.43 -0.25 -1.38
CA ASP A 30 -20.21 0.30 -2.72
C ASP A 30 -20.96 1.63 -2.93
N ALA A 31 -21.10 2.40 -1.86
CA ALA A 31 -21.68 3.74 -1.96
C ALA A 31 -20.70 4.66 -2.69
N PRO A 32 -21.15 5.48 -3.63
CA PRO A 32 -20.30 6.49 -4.26
C PRO A 32 -19.93 7.58 -3.24
N PHE A 33 -18.78 8.23 -3.46
CA PHE A 33 -18.48 9.50 -2.83
C PHE A 33 -19.64 10.47 -3.13
N ASN A 34 -20.12 11.12 -2.09
CA ASN A 34 -21.22 12.10 -2.22
C ASN A 34 -20.88 13.37 -1.45
N ASP A 35 -21.62 14.43 -1.76
CA ASP A 35 -21.41 15.76 -1.15
C ASP A 35 -21.53 15.72 0.38
N ARG A 36 -22.38 14.86 0.93
CA ARG A 36 -22.54 14.72 2.38
C ARG A 36 -21.25 14.22 3.02
N PHE A 37 -20.61 13.20 2.43
CA PHE A 37 -19.33 12.68 2.90
C PHE A 37 -18.22 13.71 2.79
N LEU A 38 -18.12 14.37 1.62
CA LEU A 38 -17.15 15.44 1.40
C LEU A 38 -17.32 16.58 2.41
N ASN A 39 -18.55 17.04 2.66
CA ASN A 39 -18.84 18.08 3.65
C ASN A 39 -18.42 17.67 5.07
N GLN A 40 -18.64 16.40 5.46
CA GLN A 40 -18.18 15.87 6.76
C GLN A 40 -16.65 15.88 6.86
N VAL A 41 -15.94 15.52 5.78
CA VAL A 41 -14.48 15.58 5.75
C VAL A 41 -14.00 17.03 5.87
N LEU A 42 -14.54 17.96 5.08
CA LEU A 42 -14.20 19.40 5.12
C LEU A 42 -14.44 20.02 6.51
N GLU A 43 -15.51 19.63 7.18
CA GLU A 43 -15.82 20.11 8.53
C GLU A 43 -14.78 19.61 9.56
N ARG A 44 -14.31 18.38 9.44
CA ARG A 44 -13.49 17.68 10.46
C ARG A 44 -11.98 17.71 10.21
N ALA A 45 -11.56 17.81 8.96
CA ALA A 45 -10.16 17.85 8.59
C ALA A 45 -9.54 19.21 8.94
N LYS A 46 -9.01 19.35 10.16
CA LYS A 46 -8.38 20.59 10.66
C LYS A 46 -6.87 20.64 10.50
N THR A 47 -6.24 19.50 10.20
CA THR A 47 -4.79 19.33 10.12
C THR A 47 -4.30 19.03 8.71
N TRP A 48 -5.24 18.82 7.79
CA TRP A 48 -4.99 18.52 6.39
C TRP A 48 -6.10 19.08 5.50
N THR A 49 -5.79 19.27 4.22
CA THR A 49 -6.70 19.83 3.23
C THR A 49 -7.24 18.72 2.34
N PRO A 50 -8.56 18.51 2.28
CA PRO A 50 -9.18 17.59 1.34
C PRO A 50 -9.13 18.11 -0.10
N ASP A 51 -9.09 17.19 -1.06
CA ASP A 51 -9.29 17.50 -2.47
C ASP A 51 -10.79 17.68 -2.76
N THR A 52 -11.18 18.88 -3.13
CA THR A 52 -12.56 19.23 -3.48
C THR A 52 -12.88 19.06 -4.96
N SER A 53 -11.88 18.75 -5.79
CA SER A 53 -12.07 18.46 -7.22
C SER A 53 -12.58 17.06 -7.48
N PHE A 54 -12.75 16.27 -6.42
CA PHE A 54 -13.23 14.90 -6.49
C PHE A 54 -14.67 14.86 -6.98
N GLU A 55 -14.91 14.25 -8.13
CA GLU A 55 -16.26 14.20 -8.70
C GLU A 55 -17.15 13.20 -7.93
N ALA A 56 -18.39 13.65 -7.65
CA ALA A 56 -19.43 12.76 -7.12
C ALA A 56 -19.65 11.57 -8.07
N GLY A 57 -19.74 10.36 -7.51
CA GLY A 57 -20.03 9.16 -8.28
C GLY A 57 -18.87 8.15 -8.40
N ILE A 58 -17.62 8.51 -8.03
CA ILE A 58 -16.55 7.54 -7.94
C ILE A 58 -16.87 6.59 -6.77
N ARG A 59 -16.78 5.29 -7.04
CA ARG A 59 -17.16 4.27 -6.05
C ARG A 59 -15.98 3.90 -5.16
N PHE A 60 -16.24 3.68 -3.89
CA PHE A 60 -15.22 3.16 -2.96
C PHE A 60 -14.65 1.79 -3.36
N SER A 61 -15.42 0.99 -4.13
CA SER A 61 -14.93 -0.28 -4.69
C SER A 61 -13.70 -0.12 -5.58
N THR A 62 -13.55 1.02 -6.25
CA THR A 62 -12.35 1.32 -7.06
C THR A 62 -11.10 1.35 -6.20
N PHE A 63 -11.21 1.86 -4.98
CA PHE A 63 -10.08 1.97 -4.05
C PHE A 63 -9.75 0.67 -3.32
N ARG A 64 -10.71 -0.24 -3.17
CA ARG A 64 -10.46 -1.57 -2.57
C ARG A 64 -9.44 -2.39 -3.34
N ASN A 65 -9.30 -2.14 -4.63
CA ASN A 65 -8.30 -2.81 -5.46
C ASN A 65 -6.89 -2.23 -5.25
N LEU A 66 -6.77 -1.10 -4.54
CA LEU A 66 -5.49 -0.47 -4.20
C LEU A 66 -4.94 -0.96 -2.86
N ASP A 67 -5.80 -1.48 -1.98
CA ASP A 67 -5.41 -2.06 -0.71
C ASP A 67 -5.00 -3.51 -0.92
N GLY A 68 -3.86 -3.89 -0.41
CA GLY A 68 -3.29 -5.18 -0.73
C GLY A 68 -2.48 -5.80 0.40
N ILE A 69 -2.83 -5.54 1.68
CA ILE A 69 -2.16 -6.22 2.79
C ILE A 69 -3.13 -7.15 3.51
N TYR A 70 -2.71 -8.41 3.63
CA TYR A 70 -3.35 -9.42 4.44
C TYR A 70 -2.47 -9.85 5.61
N GLN A 71 -3.09 -10.47 6.61
CA GLN A 71 -2.35 -11.12 7.68
C GLN A 71 -1.77 -12.43 7.16
N SER A 72 -0.45 -12.61 7.31
CA SER A 72 0.21 -13.88 6.97
C SER A 72 -0.33 -15.00 7.86
N GLN A 73 -0.57 -16.15 7.26
CA GLN A 73 -0.86 -17.40 7.96
C GLN A 73 0.41 -18.25 8.16
N LEU A 74 1.52 -17.82 7.57
CA LEU A 74 2.81 -18.47 7.71
C LEU A 74 3.44 -18.05 9.05
N ASP A 75 4.04 -18.98 9.72
CA ASP A 75 4.87 -18.73 10.93
C ASP A 75 6.25 -18.19 10.50
N PHE A 76 6.22 -17.08 9.77
CA PHE A 76 7.40 -16.41 9.27
C PHE A 76 7.71 -15.19 10.13
N THR A 77 8.91 -15.13 10.68
CA THR A 77 9.33 -14.03 11.54
C THR A 77 10.75 -13.60 11.21
N LEU A 78 10.90 -12.34 10.79
CA LEU A 78 12.21 -11.72 10.63
C LEU A 78 12.84 -11.38 11.99
N PRO A 79 14.18 -11.39 12.10
CA PRO A 79 14.88 -10.85 13.26
C PRO A 79 14.57 -9.37 13.44
N THR A 80 14.45 -8.94 14.70
CA THR A 80 14.26 -7.53 15.04
C THR A 80 15.62 -6.86 15.23
N LYS A 81 15.91 -5.85 14.41
CA LYS A 81 17.12 -5.04 14.52
C LYS A 81 16.91 -3.93 15.54
N ARG A 82 17.75 -3.87 16.58
CA ARG A 82 17.80 -2.78 17.54
C ARG A 82 19.08 -1.98 17.36
N HIS A 83 18.96 -0.66 17.46
CA HIS A 83 20.11 0.24 17.55
C HIS A 83 20.48 0.38 19.03
N HIS A 84 21.63 -0.16 19.44
CA HIS A 84 21.99 -0.26 20.85
C HIS A 84 22.40 1.09 21.50
N THR A 85 22.84 2.06 20.70
CA THR A 85 23.26 3.40 21.15
C THR A 85 22.29 4.50 20.78
N ILE A 86 21.01 4.17 20.72
CA ILE A 86 19.96 5.07 20.19
C ILE A 86 19.84 6.37 21.00
N GLU A 87 20.12 6.31 22.32
CA GLU A 87 20.02 7.48 23.20
C GLU A 87 21.09 8.53 22.90
N GLU A 88 22.24 8.12 22.37
CA GLU A 88 23.37 8.98 22.00
C GLU A 88 23.21 9.61 20.61
N VAL A 89 22.28 9.08 19.79
CA VAL A 89 22.10 9.54 18.41
C VAL A 89 21.31 10.85 18.41
N HIS A 90 21.91 11.90 17.84
CA HIS A 90 21.20 13.14 17.57
C HIS A 90 20.22 12.97 16.40
N ILE A 91 18.92 13.02 16.67
CA ILE A 91 17.86 12.97 15.65
C ILE A 91 17.46 14.40 15.28
N PRO A 92 17.60 14.82 14.01
CA PRO A 92 17.22 16.15 13.58
C PRO A 92 15.70 16.35 13.63
N LYS A 93 15.26 17.61 13.76
CA LYS A 93 13.82 17.96 13.81
C LYS A 93 13.06 17.55 12.54
N GLN A 94 13.76 17.55 11.41
CA GLN A 94 13.24 17.10 10.11
C GLN A 94 14.32 16.33 9.36
N PHE A 95 13.90 15.42 8.51
CA PHE A 95 14.76 14.62 7.66
C PHE A 95 14.03 14.25 6.38
N ASP A 96 14.72 14.35 5.26
CA ASP A 96 14.25 13.90 3.96
C ASP A 96 15.35 13.10 3.27
N ALA A 97 15.06 11.85 2.96
CA ALA A 97 16.02 10.96 2.32
C ALA A 97 16.45 11.46 0.91
N ARG A 98 15.59 12.22 0.23
CA ARG A 98 15.89 12.83 -1.07
C ARG A 98 16.97 13.90 -0.98
N GLU A 99 16.99 14.64 0.12
CA GLU A 99 18.00 15.66 0.40
C GLU A 99 19.31 15.04 0.92
N LYS A 100 19.19 13.96 1.69
CA LYS A 100 20.35 13.25 2.25
C LYS A 100 21.16 12.49 1.19
N TRP A 101 20.45 11.86 0.23
CA TRP A 101 21.04 11.05 -0.84
C TRP A 101 20.55 11.52 -2.23
N PRO A 102 20.88 12.75 -2.66
CA PRO A 102 20.36 13.35 -3.88
C PRO A 102 20.84 12.63 -5.16
N TYR A 103 21.87 11.80 -5.06
CA TYR A 103 22.37 10.97 -6.14
C TYR A 103 21.58 9.67 -6.34
N CYS A 104 20.63 9.34 -5.44
CA CYS A 104 19.75 8.18 -5.57
C CYS A 104 18.40 8.62 -6.12
N ARG A 105 18.22 8.55 -7.45
CA ARG A 105 16.99 8.98 -8.13
C ARG A 105 15.75 8.21 -7.66
N SER A 106 15.93 6.92 -7.34
CA SER A 106 14.83 6.04 -6.91
C SER A 106 14.03 6.59 -5.73
N ILE A 107 14.69 7.33 -4.79
CA ILE A 107 14.03 7.89 -3.60
C ILE A 107 12.95 8.91 -3.97
N ALA A 108 13.18 9.69 -5.04
CA ALA A 108 12.23 10.69 -5.52
C ALA A 108 11.14 10.12 -6.44
N VAL A 109 11.28 8.89 -6.91
CA VAL A 109 10.30 8.27 -7.81
C VAL A 109 9.01 7.94 -7.08
N ILE A 110 7.91 8.50 -7.56
CA ILE A 110 6.55 8.13 -7.16
C ILE A 110 6.02 7.10 -8.15
N ARG A 111 5.77 5.90 -7.66
CA ARG A 111 5.24 4.80 -8.46
C ARG A 111 3.72 4.88 -8.58
N ASN A 112 3.17 4.24 -9.61
CA ASN A 112 1.73 4.06 -9.76
C ASN A 112 1.44 2.57 -9.91
N GLN A 113 0.77 1.98 -8.90
CA GLN A 113 0.46 0.55 -8.87
C GLN A 113 -0.71 0.17 -9.78
N GLY A 114 -1.34 1.15 -10.47
CA GLY A 114 -2.57 0.92 -11.24
C GLY A 114 -3.72 0.50 -10.33
N THR A 115 -4.57 -0.40 -10.81
CA THR A 115 -5.67 -1.00 -10.03
C THR A 115 -5.36 -2.44 -9.59
N CYS A 116 -4.09 -2.68 -9.30
CA CYS A 116 -3.57 -3.93 -8.75
C CYS A 116 -3.28 -3.76 -7.26
N GLY A 117 -3.76 -4.66 -6.42
CA GLY A 117 -3.46 -4.69 -4.97
C GLY A 117 -2.02 -5.10 -4.66
N SER A 118 -1.05 -4.50 -5.36
CA SER A 118 0.38 -4.81 -5.29
C SER A 118 1.19 -3.84 -4.43
N CYS A 119 0.55 -3.02 -3.59
CA CYS A 119 1.24 -2.06 -2.71
C CYS A 119 2.37 -2.71 -1.91
N TRP A 120 2.16 -3.93 -1.40
CA TRP A 120 3.13 -4.76 -0.70
C TRP A 120 4.43 -5.00 -1.51
N ALA A 121 4.31 -5.26 -2.80
CA ALA A 121 5.46 -5.48 -3.67
C ALA A 121 6.09 -4.15 -4.12
N VAL A 122 5.27 -3.16 -4.46
CA VAL A 122 5.72 -1.84 -4.93
C VAL A 122 6.47 -1.09 -3.83
N ALA A 123 5.97 -1.10 -2.59
CA ALA A 123 6.64 -0.47 -1.46
C ALA A 123 7.96 -1.19 -1.12
N ALA A 124 7.95 -2.53 -1.05
CA ALA A 124 9.15 -3.32 -0.77
C ALA A 124 10.27 -3.06 -1.78
N VAL A 125 9.99 -3.18 -3.09
CA VAL A 125 11.03 -2.97 -4.11
C VAL A 125 11.49 -1.51 -4.18
N SER A 126 10.64 -0.54 -3.84
CA SER A 126 11.05 0.86 -3.74
C SER A 126 12.08 1.06 -2.65
N VAL A 127 11.84 0.50 -1.45
CA VAL A 127 12.81 0.51 -0.34
C VAL A 127 14.10 -0.20 -0.71
N MET A 128 14.00 -1.37 -1.35
CA MET A 128 15.17 -2.15 -1.78
C MET A 128 16.02 -1.38 -2.82
N SER A 129 15.37 -0.70 -3.78
CA SER A 129 16.02 0.13 -4.79
C SER A 129 16.77 1.30 -4.16
N ASP A 130 16.11 2.03 -3.25
CA ASP A 130 16.71 3.15 -2.53
C ASP A 130 17.96 2.71 -1.75
N ARG A 131 17.84 1.62 -1.01
CA ARG A 131 18.93 1.09 -0.19
C ARG A 131 20.07 0.51 -1.04
N LEU A 132 19.74 -0.09 -2.18
CA LEU A 132 20.74 -0.54 -3.14
C LEU A 132 21.59 0.64 -3.63
N CYS A 133 20.96 1.75 -4.00
CA CYS A 133 21.67 2.98 -4.40
C CYS A 133 22.48 3.57 -3.24
N ILE A 134 21.88 3.74 -2.07
CA ILE A 134 22.52 4.34 -0.89
C ILE A 134 23.79 3.57 -0.49
N HIS A 135 23.67 2.26 -0.31
CA HIS A 135 24.77 1.41 0.16
C HIS A 135 25.83 1.14 -0.90
N SER A 136 25.49 1.27 -2.18
CA SER A 136 26.46 1.25 -3.27
C SER A 136 27.10 2.63 -3.55
N GLN A 137 26.72 3.67 -2.79
CA GLN A 137 27.18 5.05 -3.01
C GLN A 137 26.89 5.56 -4.43
N GLY A 138 25.67 5.26 -4.93
CA GLY A 138 25.21 5.68 -6.25
C GLY A 138 25.68 4.82 -7.42
N ARG A 139 26.52 3.80 -7.19
CA ARG A 139 26.99 2.92 -8.27
C ARG A 139 25.89 2.04 -8.87
N LEU A 140 24.90 1.69 -8.08
CA LEU A 140 23.76 0.84 -8.45
C LEU A 140 22.46 1.61 -8.22
N ASP A 141 22.16 2.61 -9.05
CA ASP A 141 20.88 3.34 -9.03
C ASP A 141 19.88 2.63 -9.96
N VAL A 142 19.36 1.49 -9.50
CA VAL A 142 18.51 0.58 -10.26
C VAL A 142 17.14 0.46 -9.61
N ASP A 143 16.10 0.64 -10.40
CA ASP A 143 14.74 0.29 -10.00
C ASP A 143 14.58 -1.23 -9.99
N LEU A 144 14.25 -1.83 -8.85
CA LEU A 144 13.94 -3.25 -8.77
C LEU A 144 12.50 -3.52 -9.21
N ALA A 145 12.29 -4.71 -9.79
CA ALA A 145 11.04 -5.07 -10.44
C ALA A 145 9.96 -5.53 -9.45
N ALA A 146 8.92 -4.73 -9.28
CA ALA A 146 7.72 -5.15 -8.54
C ALA A 146 7.00 -6.31 -9.24
N GLU A 147 7.04 -6.37 -10.58
CA GLU A 147 6.47 -7.48 -11.35
C GLU A 147 7.15 -8.81 -11.02
N ASP A 148 8.49 -8.83 -10.91
CA ASP A 148 9.24 -10.05 -10.56
C ASP A 148 8.86 -10.56 -9.15
N LEU A 149 8.74 -9.65 -8.19
CA LEU A 149 8.34 -9.97 -6.82
C LEU A 149 6.90 -10.48 -6.76
N MET A 150 5.93 -9.71 -7.28
CA MET A 150 4.50 -10.05 -7.15
C MET A 150 4.06 -11.27 -7.96
N ALA A 151 4.75 -11.55 -9.07
CA ALA A 151 4.42 -12.70 -9.92
C ALA A 151 5.10 -13.99 -9.44
N CYS A 152 6.34 -13.91 -8.93
CA CYS A 152 7.19 -15.06 -8.68
C CYS A 152 7.32 -15.46 -7.21
N CYS A 153 7.17 -14.54 -6.25
CA CYS A 153 7.19 -14.89 -4.83
C CYS A 153 5.80 -15.37 -4.35
N LYS A 154 5.60 -16.68 -4.32
CA LYS A 154 4.31 -17.26 -3.91
C LYS A 154 4.06 -17.16 -2.40
N ASP A 155 5.13 -17.16 -1.60
CA ASP A 155 5.04 -17.05 -0.14
C ASP A 155 4.98 -15.60 0.35
N CYS A 156 5.12 -14.61 -0.56
CA CYS A 156 5.00 -13.19 -0.22
C CYS A 156 3.57 -12.64 -0.36
N GLY A 157 2.71 -13.35 -1.12
CA GLY A 157 1.36 -12.88 -1.38
C GLY A 157 0.73 -13.50 -2.63
N ASN A 158 -0.38 -12.91 -3.04
CA ASN A 158 -1.21 -13.35 -4.16
C ASN A 158 -1.29 -12.28 -5.27
N GLY A 159 -0.13 -11.71 -5.64
CA GLY A 159 -0.02 -10.73 -6.71
C GLY A 159 -0.93 -9.52 -6.55
N CYS A 160 -1.79 -9.25 -7.54
CA CYS A 160 -2.79 -8.16 -7.51
C CYS A 160 -3.93 -8.36 -6.51
N ASN A 161 -4.07 -9.56 -5.94
CA ASN A 161 -5.06 -9.80 -4.89
C ASN A 161 -4.49 -9.57 -3.48
N GLY A 162 -3.31 -8.94 -3.36
CA GLY A 162 -2.68 -8.58 -2.11
C GLY A 162 -1.53 -9.48 -1.69
N GLY A 163 -0.83 -9.09 -0.63
CA GLY A 163 0.29 -9.82 -0.07
C GLY A 163 0.50 -9.56 1.41
N PHE A 164 1.64 -9.98 1.93
CA PHE A 164 1.93 -9.93 3.35
C PHE A 164 2.93 -8.82 3.67
N LEU A 165 2.72 -8.16 4.80
CA LEU A 165 3.67 -7.22 5.39
C LEU A 165 4.33 -7.89 6.59
N ASP A 166 5.00 -9.00 6.35
CA ASP A 166 5.68 -9.82 7.36
C ASP A 166 7.20 -9.86 7.17
N GLY A 167 7.66 -9.37 6.01
CA GLY A 167 9.06 -9.34 5.60
C GLY A 167 9.46 -10.44 4.65
N SER A 168 8.53 -11.33 4.25
CA SER A 168 8.77 -12.37 3.24
C SER A 168 9.30 -11.80 1.92
N SER A 169 8.82 -10.62 1.50
CA SER A 169 9.33 -9.89 0.32
C SER A 169 10.82 -9.58 0.42
N PHE A 170 11.29 -9.13 1.59
CA PHE A 170 12.71 -8.84 1.83
C PHE A 170 13.54 -10.12 1.94
N GLN A 171 12.99 -11.17 2.55
CA GLN A 171 13.66 -12.47 2.60
C GLN A 171 13.80 -13.06 1.19
N TYR A 172 12.76 -12.95 0.34
CA TYR A 172 12.86 -13.35 -1.06
C TYR A 172 13.98 -12.59 -1.81
N TRP A 173 14.12 -11.29 -1.53
CA TRP A 173 15.24 -10.51 -2.08
C TRP A 173 16.60 -11.04 -1.63
N VAL A 174 16.74 -11.52 -0.39
CA VAL A 174 17.97 -12.12 0.13
C VAL A 174 18.25 -13.45 -0.55
N ASP A 175 17.26 -14.33 -0.65
CA ASP A 175 17.43 -15.74 -1.04
C ASP A 175 17.43 -15.93 -2.57
N VAL A 176 16.59 -15.18 -3.30
CA VAL A 176 16.33 -15.37 -4.74
C VAL A 176 16.83 -14.20 -5.57
N GLY A 177 16.87 -12.99 -4.99
CA GLY A 177 17.19 -11.77 -5.69
C GLY A 177 16.06 -11.31 -6.61
N LEU A 178 16.13 -10.04 -7.01
CA LEU A 178 15.18 -9.40 -7.91
C LEU A 178 15.90 -8.82 -9.12
N VAL A 179 15.25 -8.82 -10.27
CA VAL A 179 15.79 -8.21 -11.48
C VAL A 179 15.47 -6.71 -11.53
N SER A 180 16.09 -5.99 -12.47
CA SER A 180 15.76 -4.59 -12.74
C SER A 180 14.33 -4.45 -13.25
N GLY A 181 13.64 -3.44 -12.74
CA GLY A 181 12.33 -2.97 -13.19
C GLY A 181 12.42 -1.67 -13.96
N ALA A 182 11.28 -1.19 -14.41
CA ALA A 182 11.11 0.09 -15.08
C ALA A 182 9.63 0.51 -15.02
N PRO A 183 9.25 1.74 -15.40
CA PRO A 183 7.88 2.11 -15.60
C PRO A 183 7.18 1.28 -16.67
N PHE A 184 5.85 1.33 -16.69
CA PHE A 184 5.04 0.68 -17.72
C PHE A 184 5.51 1.03 -19.14
N ASN A 185 5.55 0.03 -20.01
CA ASN A 185 5.94 0.16 -21.42
C ASN A 185 7.39 0.67 -21.68
N SER A 186 8.29 0.50 -20.70
CA SER A 186 9.73 0.79 -20.84
C SER A 186 10.50 -0.47 -21.19
N THR A 187 11.63 -0.31 -21.86
CA THR A 187 12.62 -1.37 -22.13
C THR A 187 13.91 -1.21 -21.34
N GLU A 188 13.98 -0.22 -20.44
CA GLU A 188 15.19 0.07 -19.65
C GLU A 188 15.45 -0.93 -18.52
N GLY A 189 14.45 -1.71 -18.13
CA GLY A 189 14.53 -2.75 -17.10
C GLY A 189 14.19 -4.14 -17.64
N CYS A 190 14.70 -5.18 -16.98
CA CYS A 190 14.42 -6.57 -17.34
C CYS A 190 12.92 -6.90 -17.26
N LYS A 191 12.25 -6.40 -16.21
CA LYS A 191 10.82 -6.59 -15.99
C LYS A 191 10.15 -5.25 -15.60
N PRO A 192 9.73 -4.46 -16.60
CA PRO A 192 8.99 -3.24 -16.35
C PRO A 192 7.65 -3.55 -15.69
N TYR A 193 7.07 -2.56 -15.00
CA TYR A 193 5.77 -2.71 -14.37
C TYR A 193 4.70 -3.02 -15.44
N PRO A 194 3.87 -4.06 -15.27
CA PRO A 194 3.07 -4.58 -16.37
C PRO A 194 1.79 -3.79 -16.63
N PHE A 195 1.39 -2.91 -15.72
CA PHE A 195 0.12 -2.21 -15.77
C PHE A 195 0.29 -0.74 -16.12
N LYS A 196 -0.65 -0.25 -16.94
CA LYS A 196 -0.77 1.17 -17.23
C LYS A 196 -1.08 1.94 -15.94
N PRO A 197 -0.47 3.10 -15.71
CA PRO A 197 -0.84 3.97 -14.61
C PRO A 197 -2.34 4.27 -14.60
N CYS A 198 -2.97 4.14 -13.43
CA CYS A 198 -4.32 4.60 -13.19
C CYS A 198 -4.23 5.95 -12.47
N GLU A 199 -4.46 7.02 -13.20
CA GLU A 199 -4.28 8.38 -12.68
C GLU A 199 -5.44 8.79 -11.78
N TYR A 200 -5.09 9.48 -10.69
CA TYR A 200 -6.08 10.11 -9.82
C TYR A 200 -6.97 11.09 -10.63
N PRO A 201 -8.27 11.08 -10.42
CA PRO A 201 -9.06 10.44 -9.40
C PRO A 201 -9.54 9.00 -9.73
N PHE A 202 -8.73 8.19 -10.42
CA PHE A 202 -8.95 6.76 -10.70
C PHE A 202 -10.18 6.44 -11.57
N LYS A 203 -10.48 7.32 -12.52
CA LYS A 203 -11.60 7.12 -13.46
C LYS A 203 -11.24 6.11 -14.54
N ASN A 204 -12.22 5.29 -14.91
CA ASN A 204 -12.10 4.32 -16.01
C ASN A 204 -10.93 3.33 -15.89
N CYS A 205 -10.55 3.03 -14.67
CA CYS A 205 -9.54 2.03 -14.38
C CYS A 205 -10.20 0.67 -14.11
N HIS A 206 -9.68 -0.37 -14.70
CA HIS A 206 -10.17 -1.73 -14.53
C HIS A 206 -9.25 -2.52 -13.61
N LYS A 207 -9.81 -3.48 -12.86
CA LYS A 207 -9.01 -4.37 -12.01
C LYS A 207 -8.02 -5.16 -12.86
N GLU A 208 -6.76 -5.14 -12.44
CA GLU A 208 -5.68 -5.88 -13.09
C GLU A 208 -5.56 -7.30 -12.53
N GLU A 209 -5.06 -8.21 -13.37
CA GLU A 209 -4.78 -9.59 -12.98
C GLU A 209 -3.29 -9.81 -12.77
N THR A 210 -2.95 -10.70 -11.83
CA THR A 210 -1.56 -11.04 -11.56
C THR A 210 -0.89 -11.67 -12.78
N PRO A 211 0.25 -11.14 -13.27
CA PRO A 211 0.99 -11.76 -14.36
C PRO A 211 1.48 -13.16 -13.97
N ARG A 212 1.68 -14.00 -14.97
CA ARG A 212 2.37 -15.28 -14.74
C ARG A 212 3.84 -15.06 -14.45
N CYS A 213 4.38 -15.76 -13.46
CA CYS A 213 5.82 -15.76 -13.21
C CYS A 213 6.56 -16.23 -14.47
N SER A 214 7.52 -15.43 -14.88
CA SER A 214 8.36 -15.68 -16.06
C SER A 214 9.81 -15.35 -15.69
N HIS A 215 10.75 -16.16 -16.14
CA HIS A 215 12.19 -15.96 -15.91
C HIS A 215 12.89 -15.44 -17.18
N HIS A 216 12.20 -14.52 -17.89
CA HIS A 216 12.72 -13.86 -19.07
C HIS A 216 12.55 -12.33 -18.92
N CYS A 217 13.47 -11.59 -19.47
CA CYS A 217 13.33 -10.14 -19.59
C CYS A 217 12.37 -9.78 -20.73
N VAL A 218 11.84 -8.56 -20.69
CA VAL A 218 11.03 -8.00 -21.79
C VAL A 218 11.84 -7.96 -23.09
N HIS A 219 11.16 -8.11 -24.22
CA HIS A 219 11.79 -7.98 -25.52
C HIS A 219 12.40 -6.57 -25.69
N GLY A 220 13.63 -6.50 -26.18
CA GLY A 220 14.37 -5.25 -26.37
C GLY A 220 15.25 -4.85 -25.17
N PHE A 221 15.17 -5.55 -24.04
CA PHE A 221 16.12 -5.36 -22.94
C PHE A 221 17.45 -6.07 -23.27
N ASP A 222 18.55 -5.32 -23.14
CA ASP A 222 19.90 -5.88 -23.35
C ASP A 222 20.40 -6.56 -22.06
N GLY A 223 20.08 -7.82 -21.90
CA GLY A 223 20.48 -8.62 -20.75
C GLY A 223 19.66 -9.90 -20.57
N ARG A 224 20.09 -10.73 -19.63
CA ARG A 224 19.43 -12.00 -19.31
C ARG A 224 18.90 -11.98 -17.89
N TYR A 225 17.71 -12.51 -17.67
CA TYR A 225 17.07 -12.58 -16.35
C TYR A 225 18.01 -13.12 -15.26
N ARG A 226 18.73 -14.21 -15.53
CA ARG A 226 19.58 -14.87 -14.53
C ARG A 226 20.79 -14.03 -14.12
N THR A 227 21.32 -13.20 -15.01
CA THR A 227 22.48 -12.34 -14.75
C THR A 227 22.11 -10.93 -14.31
N ASN A 228 20.83 -10.58 -14.39
CA ASN A 228 20.30 -9.28 -13.96
C ASN A 228 19.69 -9.35 -12.53
N LYS A 229 20.28 -10.15 -11.64
CA LYS A 229 19.75 -10.29 -10.26
C LYS A 229 20.53 -9.42 -9.27
N PHE A 230 19.77 -8.69 -8.46
CA PHE A 230 20.27 -7.90 -7.33
C PHE A 230 19.76 -8.54 -6.04
N PHE A 231 20.65 -8.73 -5.07
CA PHE A 231 20.36 -9.48 -3.85
C PHE A 231 20.38 -8.59 -2.62
N GLY A 232 19.54 -8.93 -1.64
CA GLY A 232 19.69 -8.51 -0.27
C GLY A 232 20.78 -9.34 0.44
N ARG A 233 21.36 -8.75 1.49
CA ARG A 233 22.28 -9.44 2.41
C ARG A 233 21.54 -9.91 3.65
N VAL A 234 20.58 -9.11 4.14
CA VAL A 234 19.80 -9.37 5.35
C VAL A 234 18.48 -8.64 5.30
N ALA A 235 17.44 -9.27 5.83
CA ALA A 235 16.12 -8.70 6.07
C ALA A 235 15.84 -8.64 7.58
N TYR A 236 15.13 -7.60 8.05
CA TYR A 236 14.82 -7.41 9.47
C TYR A 236 13.61 -6.52 9.68
N LYS A 237 13.00 -6.65 10.87
CA LYS A 237 11.99 -5.72 11.40
C LYS A 237 12.64 -4.63 12.26
N ILE A 238 12.06 -3.46 12.27
CA ILE A 238 12.40 -2.37 13.18
C ILE A 238 11.36 -2.41 14.31
N PRO A 239 11.76 -2.23 15.60
CA PRO A 239 10.81 -2.14 16.70
C PRO A 239 9.77 -1.06 16.49
N ASN A 240 8.57 -1.23 17.07
CA ASN A 240 7.57 -0.18 17.16
C ASN A 240 8.04 0.91 18.16
N ASP A 241 8.98 1.71 17.70
CA ASP A 241 9.61 2.79 18.41
C ASP A 241 9.97 3.89 17.43
N GLU A 242 9.41 5.08 17.65
CA GLU A 242 9.60 6.23 16.76
C GLU A 242 11.07 6.56 16.53
N ARG A 243 11.89 6.57 17.58
CA ARG A 243 13.31 6.88 17.49
C ARG A 243 14.09 5.81 16.73
N MET A 244 13.77 4.53 16.96
CA MET A 244 14.37 3.41 16.22
C MET A 244 14.09 3.52 14.72
N ILE A 245 12.86 3.87 14.35
CA ILE A 245 12.46 4.07 12.95
C ILE A 245 13.22 5.26 12.35
N GLN A 246 13.32 6.38 13.06
CA GLN A 246 14.06 7.57 12.61
C GLN A 246 15.56 7.28 12.42
N VAL A 247 16.19 6.62 13.40
CA VAL A 247 17.61 6.24 13.31
C VAL A 247 17.84 5.29 12.14
N GLU A 248 16.96 4.32 11.94
CA GLU A 248 17.07 3.39 10.83
C GLU A 248 16.99 4.12 9.47
N ILE A 249 16.02 5.03 9.31
CA ILE A 249 15.84 5.79 8.06
C ILE A 249 17.06 6.68 7.79
N MET A 250 17.53 7.44 8.76
CA MET A 250 18.63 8.39 8.55
C MET A 250 20.00 7.71 8.37
N THR A 251 20.14 6.45 8.81
CA THR A 251 21.39 5.69 8.74
C THR A 251 21.46 4.81 7.49
N ASN A 252 20.36 4.09 7.19
CA ASN A 252 20.34 3.04 6.17
C ASN A 252 19.42 3.34 4.99
N GLY A 253 18.59 4.39 5.06
CA GLY A 253 17.64 4.77 4.02
C GLY A 253 16.19 4.41 4.34
N PRO A 254 15.25 4.68 3.42
CA PRO A 254 13.82 4.47 3.56
C PRO A 254 13.43 3.09 4.07
N VAL A 255 12.25 2.99 4.69
CA VAL A 255 11.70 1.74 5.23
C VAL A 255 10.30 1.48 4.68
N GLU A 256 9.90 0.21 4.61
CA GLU A 256 8.53 -0.19 4.33
C GLU A 256 7.72 -0.19 5.62
N ALA A 257 6.49 0.33 5.55
CA ALA A 257 5.53 0.28 6.64
C ALA A 257 4.12 0.08 6.08
N GLY A 258 3.19 -0.28 6.96
CA GLY A 258 1.79 -0.41 6.59
C GLY A 258 0.86 0.25 7.57
N PHE A 259 -0.30 0.67 7.09
CA PHE A 259 -1.32 1.28 7.93
C PHE A 259 -2.74 0.91 7.48
N THR A 260 -3.70 1.13 8.37
CA THR A 260 -5.12 0.94 8.08
C THR A 260 -5.65 2.12 7.27
N VAL A 261 -6.28 1.82 6.13
CA VAL A 261 -6.86 2.81 5.22
C VAL A 261 -8.33 3.04 5.55
N TYR A 262 -8.72 4.31 5.58
CA TYR A 262 -10.10 4.77 5.70
C TYR A 262 -10.51 5.58 4.47
N GLU A 263 -11.81 5.68 4.24
CA GLU A 263 -12.39 6.33 3.06
C GLU A 263 -11.91 7.76 2.85
N ASP A 264 -11.67 8.52 3.93
CA ASP A 264 -11.25 9.92 3.84
C ASP A 264 -9.81 10.12 3.34
N LEU A 265 -8.95 9.07 3.41
CA LEU A 265 -7.60 9.13 2.88
C LEU A 265 -7.56 9.45 1.37
N PHE A 266 -8.53 8.94 0.61
CA PHE A 266 -8.56 9.15 -0.83
C PHE A 266 -8.80 10.61 -1.23
N LEU A 267 -9.34 11.42 -0.31
CA LEU A 267 -9.50 12.86 -0.47
C LEU A 267 -8.29 13.67 0.00
N TYR A 268 -7.22 13.03 0.45
CA TYR A 268 -6.05 13.76 0.94
C TYR A 268 -5.38 14.56 -0.19
N ARG A 269 -5.16 15.87 0.05
CA ARG A 269 -4.46 16.77 -0.85
C ARG A 269 -3.15 17.29 -0.27
N SER A 270 -3.15 17.79 0.98
CA SER A 270 -1.97 18.36 1.64
C SER A 270 -2.14 18.46 3.16
N GLY A 271 -1.04 18.73 3.88
CA GLY A 271 -1.03 18.87 5.34
C GLY A 271 -0.82 17.55 6.09
N VAL A 272 -0.94 17.55 7.41
CA VAL A 272 -0.71 16.34 8.23
C VAL A 272 -1.99 15.53 8.36
N TYR A 273 -2.06 14.43 7.61
CA TYR A 273 -3.22 13.54 7.60
C TYR A 273 -3.47 12.91 8.96
N LYS A 274 -4.69 13.03 9.39
CA LYS A 274 -5.29 12.35 10.53
C LYS A 274 -6.68 11.92 10.12
N HIS A 275 -7.00 10.63 10.28
CA HIS A 275 -8.33 10.10 9.99
C HIS A 275 -9.41 10.85 10.79
N VAL A 276 -10.48 11.25 10.13
CA VAL A 276 -11.57 12.05 10.73
C VAL A 276 -12.96 11.47 10.51
N VAL A 277 -13.18 10.77 9.39
CA VAL A 277 -14.51 10.19 9.06
C VAL A 277 -14.38 9.12 7.96
N GLY A 278 -15.35 8.21 7.93
CA GLY A 278 -15.42 7.15 6.94
C GLY A 278 -15.15 5.77 7.52
N LYS A 279 -15.43 4.76 6.71
CA LYS A 279 -15.23 3.35 7.07
C LYS A 279 -13.83 2.90 6.76
N GLN A 280 -13.36 1.90 7.47
CA GLN A 280 -12.16 1.19 7.08
C GLN A 280 -12.36 0.52 5.72
N VAL A 281 -11.40 0.72 4.81
CA VAL A 281 -11.39 0.14 3.47
C VAL A 281 -10.51 -1.12 3.44
N GLY A 282 -9.30 -1.02 4.01
CA GLY A 282 -8.35 -2.12 4.06
C GLY A 282 -7.04 -1.73 4.73
N LYS A 283 -5.93 -2.29 4.24
CA LYS A 283 -4.57 -1.95 4.69
C LYS A 283 -3.67 -1.70 3.48
N HIS A 284 -2.74 -0.78 3.63
CA HIS A 284 -1.87 -0.32 2.55
C HIS A 284 -0.40 -0.32 2.98
N ALA A 285 0.49 -0.78 2.09
CA ALA A 285 1.93 -0.69 2.27
C ALA A 285 2.48 0.56 1.58
N ILE A 286 3.40 1.23 2.27
CA ILE A 286 4.02 2.47 1.82
C ILE A 286 5.52 2.51 2.17
N ARG A 287 6.20 3.49 1.61
CA ARG A 287 7.59 3.78 1.89
C ARG A 287 7.72 5.06 2.71
N ILE A 288 8.24 4.96 3.94
CA ILE A 288 8.59 6.13 4.76
C ILE A 288 9.98 6.59 4.33
N ILE A 289 10.09 7.85 3.89
CA ILE A 289 11.34 8.45 3.41
C ILE A 289 11.90 9.55 4.32
N GLY A 290 11.17 9.91 5.39
CA GLY A 290 11.59 10.96 6.28
C GLY A 290 10.52 11.35 7.29
N TRP A 291 10.73 12.49 7.92
CA TRP A 291 9.83 13.07 8.90
C TRP A 291 10.04 14.58 9.04
N GLY A 292 9.09 15.22 9.68
CA GLY A 292 9.15 16.63 10.00
C GLY A 292 8.10 17.05 11.00
N LYS A 293 7.85 18.37 11.03
CA LYS A 293 6.80 18.99 11.82
C LYS A 293 6.14 20.10 11.01
N GLU A 294 4.82 20.07 10.91
CA GLU A 294 4.03 21.09 10.22
C GLU A 294 2.91 21.60 11.13
N GLN A 295 2.79 22.92 11.28
CA GLN A 295 1.83 23.57 12.18
C GLN A 295 1.82 22.98 13.60
N GLY A 296 2.99 22.62 14.11
CA GLY A 296 3.14 22.02 15.42
C GLY A 296 2.96 20.50 15.48
N LEU A 297 2.48 19.85 14.44
CA LEU A 297 2.22 18.42 14.41
C LEU A 297 3.39 17.64 13.81
N PRO A 298 3.92 16.61 14.49
CA PRO A 298 4.92 15.72 13.94
C PRO A 298 4.31 14.82 12.85
N TYR A 299 5.07 14.57 11.78
CA TYR A 299 4.62 13.69 10.70
C TYR A 299 5.73 12.77 10.19
N TRP A 300 5.31 11.63 9.64
CA TRP A 300 6.09 10.82 8.72
C TRP A 300 5.92 11.34 7.29
N LEU A 301 7.04 11.51 6.56
CA LEU A 301 7.02 11.80 5.12
C LEU A 301 7.01 10.49 4.36
N ILE A 302 5.96 10.27 3.58
CA ILE A 302 5.66 9.00 2.94
C ILE A 302 5.63 9.19 1.43
N ALA A 303 6.30 8.33 0.69
CA ALA A 303 6.10 8.16 -0.76
C ALA A 303 5.04 7.07 -0.97
N ASN A 304 3.90 7.48 -1.54
CA ASN A 304 2.78 6.61 -1.87
C ASN A 304 2.93 6.00 -3.27
N SER A 305 2.06 5.06 -3.64
CA SER A 305 2.04 4.36 -4.93
C SER A 305 0.78 4.59 -5.76
N TYR A 306 0.12 5.74 -5.56
CA TYR A 306 -1.08 6.15 -6.30
C TYR A 306 -0.80 7.13 -7.45
N GLY A 307 0.48 7.27 -7.83
CA GLY A 307 0.91 8.22 -8.84
C GLY A 307 1.05 9.67 -8.33
N PRO A 308 1.70 10.55 -9.12
CA PRO A 308 2.05 11.90 -8.67
C PRO A 308 0.86 12.88 -8.65
N ALA A 309 -0.27 12.53 -9.24
CA ALA A 309 -1.48 13.38 -9.22
C ALA A 309 -2.21 13.34 -7.88
N TRP A 310 -2.02 12.30 -7.06
CA TRP A 310 -2.61 12.15 -5.74
C TRP A 310 -1.78 12.86 -4.66
N GLY A 311 -2.45 13.42 -3.66
CA GLY A 311 -1.81 14.02 -2.48
C GLY A 311 -0.85 15.17 -2.81
N GLU A 312 0.24 15.29 -2.06
CA GLU A 312 1.30 16.28 -2.32
C GLU A 312 2.28 15.75 -3.38
N LYS A 313 1.89 15.75 -4.64
CA LYS A 313 2.68 15.19 -5.76
C LYS A 313 3.06 13.72 -5.53
N GLY A 314 2.13 12.93 -5.01
CA GLY A 314 2.32 11.51 -4.69
C GLY A 314 2.83 11.24 -3.27
N TYR A 315 3.11 12.27 -2.49
CA TYR A 315 3.53 12.16 -1.11
C TYR A 315 2.36 12.35 -0.13
N LEU A 316 2.53 11.77 1.06
CA LEU A 316 1.61 11.88 2.19
C LEU A 316 2.40 12.26 3.43
N LYS A 317 1.92 13.22 4.19
CA LYS A 317 2.36 13.48 5.56
C LYS A 317 1.35 12.87 6.51
N MET A 318 1.73 11.90 7.32
CA MET A 318 0.85 11.23 8.28
C MET A 318 1.34 11.48 9.70
N LEU A 319 0.41 11.70 10.63
CA LEU A 319 0.72 11.93 12.05
C LEU A 319 1.68 10.86 12.59
N ARG A 320 2.78 11.31 13.23
CA ARG A 320 3.88 10.51 13.77
C ARG A 320 3.90 10.48 15.30
N GLY A 321 4.42 9.40 15.88
CA GLY A 321 4.71 9.27 17.33
C GLY A 321 3.50 8.86 18.16
N SER A 322 2.37 8.54 17.52
CA SER A 322 1.17 8.06 18.19
C SER A 322 0.67 6.73 17.60
N ASN A 323 1.49 6.10 16.77
CA ASN A 323 1.12 4.90 16.01
C ASN A 323 -0.21 5.06 15.25
N HIS A 324 -0.40 6.24 14.64
CA HIS A 324 -1.64 6.58 13.96
C HIS A 324 -1.95 5.56 12.85
N LEU A 325 -3.14 4.96 12.91
CA LEU A 325 -3.61 3.90 12.00
C LEU A 325 -2.70 2.65 11.95
N GLY A 326 -1.83 2.48 12.95
CA GLY A 326 -0.91 1.35 13.05
C GLY A 326 0.36 1.46 12.21
N ILE A 327 0.70 2.65 11.69
CA ILE A 327 1.84 2.86 10.78
C ILE A 327 3.20 2.48 11.39
N GLU A 328 3.33 2.55 12.71
CA GLU A 328 4.56 2.22 13.44
C GLU A 328 4.61 0.77 13.91
N ASN A 329 3.51 -0.01 13.74
CA ASN A 329 3.41 -1.39 14.23
C ASN A 329 4.31 -2.36 13.48
N THR A 330 4.38 -2.21 12.15
CA THR A 330 5.12 -3.11 11.29
C THR A 330 5.98 -2.29 10.35
N VAL A 331 7.25 -2.19 10.69
CA VAL A 331 8.26 -1.50 9.89
C VAL A 331 9.34 -2.50 9.51
N ILE A 332 9.61 -2.60 8.21
CA ILE A 332 10.47 -3.62 7.63
C ILE A 332 11.54 -2.98 6.76
N ALA A 333 12.71 -3.58 6.76
CA ALA A 333 13.81 -3.20 5.91
C ALA A 333 14.78 -4.36 5.66
N GLY A 334 15.77 -4.12 4.81
CA GLY A 334 16.89 -5.01 4.55
C GLY A 334 18.12 -4.21 4.11
N LEU A 335 19.26 -4.84 4.10
CA LEU A 335 20.48 -4.28 3.53
C LEU A 335 20.85 -5.02 2.26
N PRO A 336 21.31 -4.33 1.21
CA PRO A 336 21.74 -4.96 -0.04
C PRO A 336 23.04 -5.72 0.13
N LYS A 337 23.28 -6.64 -0.80
CA LYS A 337 24.57 -7.22 -1.06
C LYS A 337 25.23 -6.40 -2.18
N VAL A 338 26.13 -5.49 -1.81
CA VAL A 338 26.87 -4.59 -2.71
C VAL A 338 28.36 -4.84 -2.64
#